data_048743b8da9ea7952682dbdce38baffd
#
_entry.id   048743b8da9ea7952682dbdce38baffd
#
_cell.length_a   1.000
_cell.length_b   1.000
_cell.length_c   1.000
_cell.angle_alpha   90.00
_cell.angle_beta   90.00
_cell.angle_gamma   90.00
#
_symmetry.space_group_name_H-M   'P 1'
#
loop_
_entity.id
_entity.type
_entity.pdbx_description
1 polymer ?
#
loop_
_entity_poly.entity_id
_entity_poly.type
_entity_poly.pdbx_seq_one_letter_code
_entity_poly.pdbx_strand_id
1 'polypeptide(L)'
;VKKDHPALSGVKEFEAWDETYFHHRHNEKGRTVLMTRDAMPGDPHTKPEPWTWVRTEGKGRVFYTASGHDERVWNHPDFHQLIKSGILWAVGDKAKARYEKFLASRAPLKYEKRDNVPNYERRPEPLPYQLPLSPEESMKYTQAPVGFRLELFASEPEIINPIYFQWDERGRLWVVESV
;
A
#
# COMPACT_ATOMS: atom_id res chain seq x y z
N VAL A 1 20.47 -7.37 -14.67
CA VAL A 1 19.52 -7.59 -13.55
C VAL A 1 20.25 -8.21 -12.38
N LYS A 2 20.20 -7.59 -11.20
CA LYS A 2 20.76 -8.17 -9.95
C LYS A 2 19.66 -8.99 -9.26
N LYS A 3 19.44 -10.21 -9.71
CA LYS A 3 18.38 -11.11 -9.18
C LYS A 3 18.50 -11.39 -7.67
N ASP A 4 19.69 -11.25 -7.09
CA ASP A 4 19.96 -11.56 -5.67
C ASP A 4 19.75 -10.37 -4.71
N HIS A 5 19.29 -9.22 -5.20
CA HIS A 5 19.10 -8.07 -4.33
C HIS A 5 17.85 -8.25 -3.44
N PRO A 6 17.93 -7.96 -2.10
CA PRO A 6 16.79 -8.16 -1.18
C PRO A 6 15.50 -7.44 -1.57
N ALA A 7 15.61 -6.31 -2.28
CA ALA A 7 14.43 -5.59 -2.80
C ALA A 7 13.70 -6.36 -3.94
N LEU A 8 14.26 -7.46 -4.44
CA LEU A 8 13.63 -8.37 -5.41
C LEU A 8 13.28 -9.73 -4.80
N SER A 9 13.28 -9.85 -3.49
CA SER A 9 13.02 -11.13 -2.81
C SER A 9 11.65 -11.70 -3.19
N GLY A 10 11.62 -12.91 -3.74
CA GLY A 10 10.40 -13.61 -4.17
C GLY A 10 9.76 -13.09 -5.46
N VAL A 11 10.35 -12.10 -6.12
CA VAL A 11 9.89 -11.60 -7.42
C VAL A 11 10.25 -12.59 -8.50
N LYS A 12 9.27 -13.01 -9.29
CA LYS A 12 9.44 -13.82 -10.51
C LYS A 12 9.45 -12.92 -11.74
N GLU A 13 9.95 -13.43 -12.85
CA GLU A 13 9.77 -12.77 -14.14
C GLU A 13 8.29 -12.74 -14.51
N PHE A 14 7.84 -11.57 -14.97
CA PHE A 14 6.46 -11.40 -15.41
C PHE A 14 6.40 -10.45 -16.60
N GLU A 15 5.36 -10.58 -17.37
CA GLU A 15 5.01 -9.68 -18.46
C GLU A 15 3.73 -8.93 -18.09
N ALA A 16 3.75 -7.62 -18.30
CA ALA A 16 2.57 -6.80 -18.12
C ALA A 16 2.61 -5.64 -19.12
N TRP A 17 1.44 -5.24 -19.58
CA TRP A 17 1.32 -4.03 -20.37
C TRP A 17 1.35 -2.81 -19.44
N ASP A 18 2.21 -1.83 -19.75
CA ASP A 18 2.36 -0.61 -18.97
C ASP A 18 2.80 0.55 -19.88
N GLU A 19 2.67 1.77 -19.41
CA GLU A 19 3.23 2.92 -20.11
C GLU A 19 4.76 2.92 -20.01
N THR A 20 5.42 3.38 -21.05
CA THR A 20 6.88 3.44 -21.09
C THR A 20 7.39 4.86 -20.85
N TYR A 21 8.43 4.98 -20.03
CA TYR A 21 9.03 6.26 -19.65
C TYR A 21 10.50 6.33 -20.04
N PHE A 22 10.96 7.57 -20.27
CA PHE A 22 12.37 7.90 -20.46
C PHE A 22 12.79 8.88 -19.36
N HIS A 23 13.90 8.58 -18.72
CA HIS A 23 14.42 9.38 -17.64
C HIS A 23 15.44 10.40 -18.17
N HIS A 24 15.16 11.68 -17.98
CA HIS A 24 16.07 12.76 -18.35
C HIS A 24 16.63 13.45 -17.10
N ARG A 25 17.90 13.87 -17.16
CA ARG A 25 18.56 14.68 -16.13
C ARG A 25 18.49 14.06 -14.72
N HIS A 26 18.45 12.75 -14.62
CA HIS A 26 18.38 12.05 -13.35
C HIS A 26 19.77 11.88 -12.69
N ASN A 27 19.81 11.83 -11.36
CA ASN A 27 21.03 11.59 -10.61
C ASN A 27 21.35 10.09 -10.55
N GLU A 28 22.42 9.67 -11.19
CA GLU A 28 22.87 8.27 -11.22
C GLU A 28 23.80 7.88 -10.07
N LYS A 29 24.29 8.86 -9.30
CA LYS A 29 25.25 8.64 -8.23
C LYS A 29 24.64 7.73 -7.15
N GLY A 30 25.38 6.66 -6.82
CA GLY A 30 24.99 5.70 -5.78
C GLY A 30 23.76 4.84 -6.12
N ARG A 31 23.27 4.88 -7.36
CA ARG A 31 22.16 4.06 -7.83
C ARG A 31 22.62 2.65 -8.20
N THR A 32 21.90 1.65 -7.71
CA THR A 32 22.01 0.27 -8.17
C THR A 32 20.80 -0.09 -8.99
N VAL A 33 20.97 -0.32 -10.28
CA VAL A 33 19.88 -0.75 -11.18
C VAL A 33 19.60 -2.23 -10.92
N LEU A 34 18.34 -2.56 -10.66
CA LEU A 34 17.84 -3.91 -10.41
C LEU A 34 17.20 -4.52 -11.65
N MET A 35 16.42 -3.71 -12.38
CA MET A 35 15.75 -4.12 -13.61
C MET A 35 15.93 -3.02 -14.67
N THR A 36 16.02 -3.43 -15.92
CA THR A 36 16.06 -2.53 -17.08
C THR A 36 14.90 -2.87 -18.01
N ARG A 37 14.41 -1.86 -18.72
CA ARG A 37 13.58 -2.04 -19.91
C ARG A 37 14.48 -1.93 -21.14
N ASP A 38 14.40 -2.92 -22.02
CA ASP A 38 15.14 -2.86 -23.28
C ASP A 38 14.62 -1.73 -24.17
N ALA A 39 15.52 -1.19 -25.00
CA ALA A 39 15.14 -0.18 -25.96
C ALA A 39 14.20 -0.77 -27.01
N MET A 40 13.18 0.00 -27.38
CA MET A 40 12.18 -0.37 -28.38
C MET A 40 12.34 0.49 -29.64
N PRO A 41 11.83 0.04 -30.80
CA PRO A 41 11.77 0.88 -32.00
C PRO A 41 11.02 2.17 -31.72
N GLY A 42 11.64 3.32 -32.06
CA GLY A 42 11.11 4.67 -31.78
C GLY A 42 11.56 5.28 -30.46
N ASP A 43 12.29 4.58 -29.63
CA ASP A 43 12.90 5.13 -28.43
C ASP A 43 13.94 6.22 -28.78
N PRO A 44 14.07 7.27 -27.98
CA PRO A 44 15.02 8.37 -28.25
C PRO A 44 16.49 7.95 -28.16
N HIS A 45 16.77 6.76 -27.60
CA HIS A 45 18.10 6.18 -27.54
C HIS A 45 18.04 4.65 -27.58
N THR A 46 19.17 4.02 -27.90
CA THR A 46 19.29 2.55 -28.05
C THR A 46 19.76 1.82 -26.78
N LYS A 47 19.91 2.55 -25.68
CA LYS A 47 20.37 1.96 -24.41
C LYS A 47 19.17 1.50 -23.59
N PRO A 48 19.29 0.38 -22.83
CA PRO A 48 18.27 -0.01 -21.88
C PRO A 48 18.01 1.06 -20.82
N GLU A 49 16.75 1.32 -20.53
CA GLU A 49 16.32 2.23 -19.47
C GLU A 49 16.46 1.57 -18.09
N PRO A 50 16.97 2.28 -17.08
CA PRO A 50 16.96 1.83 -15.70
C PRO A 50 15.52 1.88 -15.14
N TRP A 51 14.85 0.74 -15.15
CA TRP A 51 13.42 0.63 -14.87
C TRP A 51 13.08 0.49 -13.39
N THR A 52 13.84 -0.34 -12.69
CA THR A 52 13.75 -0.49 -11.22
C THR A 52 15.14 -0.36 -10.62
N TRP A 53 15.28 0.46 -9.61
CA TRP A 53 16.58 0.70 -8.98
C TRP A 53 16.44 1.07 -7.50
N VAL A 54 17.56 0.99 -6.80
CA VAL A 54 17.70 1.35 -5.40
C VAL A 54 18.89 2.27 -5.19
N ARG A 55 18.86 3.05 -4.13
CA ARG A 55 20.00 3.81 -3.62
C ARG A 55 19.87 4.11 -2.14
N THR A 56 20.98 4.51 -1.52
CA THR A 56 20.98 5.08 -0.17
C THR A 56 21.08 6.60 -0.28
N GLU A 57 20.27 7.31 0.49
CA GLU A 57 20.30 8.76 0.59
C GLU A 57 20.44 9.14 2.08
N GLY A 58 21.62 9.61 2.51
CA GLY A 58 21.93 9.78 3.92
C GLY A 58 21.78 8.47 4.69
N LYS A 59 20.89 8.46 5.69
CA LYS A 59 20.53 7.24 6.46
C LYS A 59 19.32 6.48 5.89
N GLY A 60 18.68 7.04 4.88
CA GLY A 60 17.49 6.45 4.25
C GLY A 60 17.83 5.57 3.05
N ARG A 61 16.88 4.71 2.68
CA ARG A 61 16.95 3.87 1.49
C ARG A 61 15.79 4.23 0.55
N VAL A 62 16.08 4.27 -0.73
CA VAL A 62 15.13 4.59 -1.79
C VAL A 62 14.98 3.37 -2.68
N PHE A 63 13.76 2.92 -2.87
CA PHE A 63 13.35 1.98 -3.91
C PHE A 63 12.49 2.72 -4.92
N TYR A 64 12.76 2.53 -6.18
CA TYR A 64 12.05 3.11 -7.30
C TYR A 64 11.71 2.05 -8.33
N THR A 65 10.53 2.14 -8.91
CA THR A 65 10.16 1.44 -10.14
C THR A 65 9.38 2.38 -11.05
N ALA A 66 9.58 2.27 -12.34
CA ALA A 66 8.83 3.01 -13.35
C ALA A 66 7.53 2.32 -13.75
N SER A 67 7.29 1.09 -13.29
CA SER A 67 6.04 0.37 -13.52
C SER A 67 4.93 0.88 -12.60
N GLY A 68 3.68 0.77 -13.06
CA GLY A 68 2.49 1.01 -12.25
C GLY A 68 1.60 2.14 -12.74
N HIS A 69 1.63 2.48 -14.04
CA HIS A 69 0.67 3.40 -14.64
C HIS A 69 -0.69 2.73 -14.87
N ASP A 70 -0.67 1.48 -15.32
CA ASP A 70 -1.86 0.78 -15.81
C ASP A 70 -2.41 -0.23 -14.79
N GLU A 71 -3.73 -0.38 -14.74
CA GLU A 71 -4.41 -1.35 -13.87
C GLU A 71 -3.99 -2.79 -14.14
N ARG A 72 -3.61 -3.12 -15.38
CA ARG A 72 -3.14 -4.46 -15.76
C ARG A 72 -1.85 -4.83 -15.02
N VAL A 73 -0.97 -3.86 -14.79
CA VAL A 73 0.22 -4.05 -13.95
C VAL A 73 -0.17 -4.22 -12.49
N TRP A 74 -1.06 -3.36 -11.99
CA TRP A 74 -1.53 -3.44 -10.60
C TRP A 74 -2.28 -4.74 -10.29
N ASN A 75 -2.91 -5.37 -11.26
CA ASN A 75 -3.57 -6.67 -11.08
C ASN A 75 -2.59 -7.86 -11.14
N HIS A 76 -1.30 -7.63 -11.45
CA HIS A 76 -0.31 -8.69 -11.56
C HIS A 76 0.29 -9.07 -10.19
N PRO A 77 0.23 -10.35 -9.75
CA PRO A 77 0.70 -10.77 -8.43
C PRO A 77 2.21 -10.57 -8.23
N ASP A 78 3.03 -10.74 -9.27
CA ASP A 78 4.47 -10.53 -9.17
C ASP A 78 4.84 -9.04 -9.13
N PHE A 79 4.01 -8.14 -9.67
CA PHE A 79 4.16 -6.70 -9.43
C PHE A 79 3.86 -6.36 -7.96
N HIS A 80 2.81 -6.93 -7.36
CA HIS A 80 2.57 -6.79 -5.92
C HIS A 80 3.75 -7.28 -5.09
N GLN A 81 4.36 -8.41 -5.50
CA GLN A 81 5.56 -8.92 -4.82
C GLN A 81 6.75 -7.96 -4.97
N LEU A 82 6.94 -7.34 -6.14
CA LEU A 82 7.97 -6.33 -6.39
C LEU A 82 7.81 -5.13 -5.45
N ILE A 83 6.62 -4.55 -5.39
CA ILE A 83 6.31 -3.41 -4.52
C ILE A 83 6.51 -3.78 -3.05
N LYS A 84 5.97 -4.94 -2.61
CA LYS A 84 6.14 -5.44 -1.24
C LYS A 84 7.60 -5.59 -0.86
N SER A 85 8.41 -6.23 -1.70
CA SER A 85 9.83 -6.48 -1.43
C SER A 85 10.63 -5.18 -1.40
N GLY A 86 10.33 -4.26 -2.32
CA GLY A 86 10.93 -2.93 -2.36
C GLY A 86 10.66 -2.12 -1.10
N ILE A 87 9.40 -2.08 -0.65
CA ILE A 87 9.00 -1.41 0.60
C ILE A 87 9.70 -2.04 1.80
N LEU A 88 9.65 -3.36 1.95
CA LEU A 88 10.26 -4.07 3.08
C LEU A 88 11.78 -3.84 3.14
N TRP A 89 12.43 -3.81 1.99
CA TRP A 89 13.85 -3.45 1.92
C TRP A 89 14.08 -1.99 2.32
N ALA A 90 13.27 -1.05 1.84
CA ALA A 90 13.43 0.38 2.13
C ALA A 90 13.23 0.70 3.61
N VAL A 91 12.22 0.12 4.27
CA VAL A 91 11.95 0.35 5.71
C VAL A 91 12.93 -0.36 6.63
N GLY A 92 13.54 -1.47 6.20
CA GLY A 92 14.55 -2.23 6.92
C GLY A 92 14.00 -3.20 7.97
N ASP A 93 14.90 -4.04 8.50
CA ASP A 93 14.51 -5.20 9.32
C ASP A 93 13.82 -4.82 10.63
N LYS A 94 14.24 -3.72 11.26
CA LYS A 94 13.61 -3.25 12.51
C LYS A 94 12.15 -2.84 12.31
N ALA A 95 11.85 -2.11 11.24
CA ALA A 95 10.49 -1.71 10.93
C ALA A 95 9.66 -2.90 10.43
N LYS A 96 10.28 -3.81 9.65
CA LYS A 96 9.66 -5.07 9.22
C LYS A 96 9.21 -5.91 10.42
N ALA A 97 10.12 -6.17 11.38
CA ALA A 97 9.79 -6.95 12.57
C ALA A 97 8.66 -6.31 13.41
N ARG A 98 8.68 -4.97 13.52
CA ARG A 98 7.59 -4.24 14.19
C ARG A 98 6.26 -4.41 13.46
N TYR A 99 6.27 -4.35 12.14
CA TYR A 99 5.07 -4.57 11.31
C TYR A 99 4.54 -5.99 11.42
N GLU A 100 5.41 -7.00 11.36
CA GLU A 100 5.02 -8.42 11.54
C GLU A 100 4.38 -8.66 12.91
N LYS A 101 4.97 -8.09 13.98
CA LYS A 101 4.38 -8.13 15.32
C LYS A 101 3.00 -7.46 15.37
N PHE A 102 2.87 -6.32 14.72
CA PHE A 102 1.58 -5.61 14.60
C PHE A 102 0.54 -6.46 13.86
N LEU A 103 0.89 -7.09 12.73
CA LEU A 103 -0.01 -7.99 12.00
C LEU A 103 -0.47 -9.17 12.87
N ALA A 104 0.45 -9.80 13.59
CA ALA A 104 0.15 -10.94 14.44
C ALA A 104 -0.75 -10.60 15.65
N SER A 105 -0.84 -9.33 16.03
CA SER A 105 -1.68 -8.88 17.16
C SER A 105 -3.15 -8.65 16.80
N ARG A 106 -3.51 -8.76 15.49
CA ARG A 106 -4.86 -8.46 15.00
C ARG A 106 -5.64 -9.73 14.72
N ALA A 107 -6.92 -9.74 15.07
CA ALA A 107 -7.83 -10.79 14.61
C ALA A 107 -7.95 -10.75 13.07
N PRO A 108 -8.00 -11.89 12.36
CA PRO A 108 -8.21 -11.88 10.93
C PRO A 108 -9.59 -11.32 10.58
N LEU A 109 -9.63 -10.45 9.55
CA LEU A 109 -10.89 -9.97 9.02
C LEU A 109 -11.69 -11.14 8.42
N LYS A 110 -12.98 -11.17 8.71
CA LYS A 110 -13.91 -12.18 8.19
C LYS A 110 -14.82 -11.53 7.17
N TYR A 111 -15.09 -12.25 6.12
CA TYR A 111 -15.93 -11.78 5.01
C TYR A 111 -17.00 -12.81 4.69
N GLU A 112 -18.17 -12.35 4.27
CA GLU A 112 -19.24 -13.18 3.77
C GLU A 112 -19.85 -12.60 2.50
N LYS A 113 -20.45 -13.44 1.64
CA LYS A 113 -21.22 -12.99 0.50
C LYS A 113 -22.63 -12.61 1.00
N ARG A 114 -23.10 -11.44 0.58
CA ARG A 114 -24.47 -10.96 0.84
C ARG A 114 -25.07 -10.40 -0.44
N ASP A 115 -26.27 -10.82 -0.76
CA ASP A 115 -26.95 -10.40 -2.00
C ASP A 115 -27.37 -8.92 -1.97
N ASN A 116 -27.48 -8.33 -0.79
CA ASN A 116 -27.88 -6.95 -0.60
C ASN A 116 -26.73 -5.95 -0.50
N VAL A 117 -25.48 -6.38 -0.76
CA VAL A 117 -24.36 -5.44 -0.83
C VAL A 117 -24.43 -4.68 -2.15
N PRO A 118 -24.56 -3.34 -2.12
CA PRO A 118 -24.66 -2.56 -3.34
C PRO A 118 -23.37 -2.66 -4.18
N ASN A 119 -23.53 -2.93 -5.47
CA ASN A 119 -22.43 -2.96 -6.43
C ASN A 119 -22.41 -1.68 -7.26
N TYR A 120 -22.11 -0.55 -6.63
CA TYR A 120 -22.10 0.76 -7.29
C TYR A 120 -21.06 0.89 -8.41
N GLU A 121 -19.98 0.14 -8.31
CA GLU A 121 -18.88 0.17 -9.29
C GLU A 121 -19.11 -0.80 -10.47
N ARG A 122 -20.28 -1.48 -10.50
CA ARG A 122 -20.64 -2.46 -11.54
C ARG A 122 -19.55 -3.51 -11.78
N ARG A 123 -18.89 -3.95 -10.72
CA ARG A 123 -17.89 -5.01 -10.78
C ARG A 123 -18.54 -6.32 -11.25
N PRO A 124 -17.80 -7.20 -11.97
CA PRO A 124 -18.31 -8.53 -12.35
C PRO A 124 -18.78 -9.36 -11.15
N GLU A 125 -18.08 -9.20 -10.01
CA GLU A 125 -18.51 -9.76 -8.73
C GLU A 125 -18.61 -8.64 -7.67
N PRO A 126 -19.71 -8.59 -6.89
CA PRO A 126 -19.83 -7.68 -5.76
C PRO A 126 -18.72 -7.92 -4.72
N LEU A 127 -18.32 -6.87 -4.03
CA LEU A 127 -17.38 -7.01 -2.92
C LEU A 127 -18.01 -7.85 -1.80
N PRO A 128 -17.23 -8.73 -1.17
CA PRO A 128 -17.71 -9.46 0.00
C PRO A 128 -17.95 -8.47 1.16
N TYR A 129 -18.98 -8.74 1.94
CA TYR A 129 -19.29 -7.97 3.14
C TYR A 129 -18.30 -8.32 4.25
N GLN A 130 -17.58 -7.33 4.77
CA GLN A 130 -16.73 -7.52 5.94
C GLN A 130 -17.61 -7.58 7.20
N LEU A 131 -17.47 -8.64 7.98
CA LEU A 131 -18.14 -8.73 9.27
C LEU A 131 -17.61 -7.65 10.23
N PRO A 132 -18.48 -7.03 11.03
CA PRO A 132 -18.06 -6.01 11.98
C PRO A 132 -17.08 -6.60 13.01
N LEU A 133 -16.16 -5.77 13.46
CA LEU A 133 -15.27 -6.04 14.57
C LEU A 133 -15.83 -5.41 15.84
N SER A 134 -15.44 -5.94 17.01
CA SER A 134 -15.66 -5.19 18.25
C SER A 134 -14.87 -3.87 18.22
N PRO A 135 -15.27 -2.86 19.01
CA PRO A 135 -14.51 -1.60 19.10
C PRO A 135 -13.03 -1.82 19.43
N GLU A 136 -12.71 -2.72 20.34
CA GLU A 136 -11.34 -3.05 20.77
C GLU A 136 -10.55 -3.72 19.65
N GLU A 137 -11.16 -4.63 18.88
CA GLU A 137 -10.52 -5.26 17.73
C GLU A 137 -10.34 -4.24 16.59
N SER A 138 -11.33 -3.36 16.35
CA SER A 138 -11.25 -2.31 15.35
C SER A 138 -10.09 -1.35 15.64
N MET A 139 -9.89 -0.94 16.88
CA MET A 139 -8.76 -0.09 17.29
C MET A 139 -7.40 -0.68 16.94
N LYS A 140 -7.24 -2.00 16.97
CA LYS A 140 -5.98 -2.66 16.60
C LYS A 140 -5.62 -2.53 15.11
N TYR A 141 -6.57 -2.15 14.26
CA TYR A 141 -6.34 -1.89 12.83
C TYR A 141 -5.95 -0.44 12.54
N THR A 142 -6.13 0.45 13.50
CA THR A 142 -5.82 1.87 13.33
C THR A 142 -4.45 2.18 13.91
N GLN A 143 -3.65 2.94 13.18
CA GLN A 143 -2.33 3.40 13.63
C GLN A 143 -2.35 4.90 13.88
N ALA A 144 -1.95 5.30 15.08
CA ALA A 144 -1.71 6.71 15.38
C ALA A 144 -0.32 7.13 14.89
N PRO A 145 -0.12 8.40 14.49
CA PRO A 145 1.20 8.97 14.25
C PRO A 145 2.09 8.89 15.49
N VAL A 146 3.40 9.00 15.29
CA VAL A 146 4.36 9.01 16.40
C VAL A 146 4.05 10.17 17.38
N GLY A 147 3.97 9.86 18.65
CA GLY A 147 3.61 10.83 19.70
C GLY A 147 2.12 10.92 20.02
N PHE A 148 1.27 10.19 19.27
CA PHE A 148 -0.18 10.09 19.51
C PHE A 148 -0.54 8.68 19.95
N ARG A 149 -1.65 8.57 20.67
CA ARG A 149 -2.31 7.30 21.00
C ARG A 149 -3.77 7.35 20.62
N LEU A 150 -4.34 6.18 20.33
CA LEU A 150 -5.77 6.03 20.14
C LEU A 150 -6.44 5.70 21.46
N GLU A 151 -7.55 6.35 21.71
CA GLU A 151 -8.44 6.05 22.82
C GLU A 151 -9.86 5.86 22.28
N LEU A 152 -10.56 4.85 22.77
CA LEU A 152 -11.95 4.67 22.47
C LEU A 152 -12.75 5.70 23.27
N PHE A 153 -13.43 6.60 22.57
CA PHE A 153 -14.26 7.63 23.19
C PHE A 153 -15.72 7.16 23.34
N ALA A 154 -16.27 6.63 22.26
CA ALA A 154 -17.62 6.08 22.23
C ALA A 154 -17.74 5.04 21.12
N SER A 155 -18.69 4.13 21.21
CA SER A 155 -19.00 3.11 20.23
C SER A 155 -20.46 2.71 20.30
N GLU A 156 -20.91 1.84 19.43
CA GLU A 156 -22.24 1.22 19.54
C GLU A 156 -22.41 0.52 20.89
N PRO A 157 -23.56 0.62 21.53
CA PRO A 157 -24.82 1.23 21.05
C PRO A 157 -24.96 2.75 21.37
N GLU A 158 -23.94 3.41 21.96
CA GLU A 158 -24.02 4.82 22.35
C GLU A 158 -24.03 5.76 21.13
N ILE A 159 -23.32 5.39 20.06
CA ILE A 159 -23.26 6.10 18.79
C ILE A 159 -23.45 5.09 17.67
N ILE A 160 -24.44 5.34 16.80
CA ILE A 160 -24.78 4.45 15.67
C ILE A 160 -24.62 5.21 14.37
N ASN A 161 -23.81 4.68 13.44
CA ASN A 161 -23.60 5.22 12.10
C ASN A 161 -23.34 6.74 12.07
N PRO A 162 -22.30 7.25 12.76
CA PRO A 162 -22.01 8.67 12.81
C PRO A 162 -21.54 9.18 11.44
N ILE A 163 -22.15 10.27 10.96
CA ILE A 163 -21.81 10.92 9.69
C ILE A 163 -21.09 12.25 9.85
N TYR A 164 -21.22 12.88 11.02
CA TYR A 164 -20.54 14.12 11.35
C TYR A 164 -20.41 14.27 12.85
N PHE A 165 -19.37 14.95 13.34
CA PHE A 165 -19.25 15.35 14.74
C PHE A 165 -18.53 16.69 14.87
N GLN A 166 -18.81 17.39 15.99
CA GLN A 166 -18.18 18.65 16.34
C GLN A 166 -18.19 18.87 17.87
N TRP A 167 -17.13 19.48 18.35
CA TRP A 167 -17.06 19.96 19.73
C TRP A 167 -17.63 21.36 19.86
N ASP A 168 -18.38 21.59 20.92
CA ASP A 168 -18.80 22.95 21.31
C ASP A 168 -17.79 23.62 22.25
N GLU A 169 -18.05 24.89 22.56
CA GLU A 169 -17.20 25.71 23.42
C GLU A 169 -17.12 25.22 24.89
N ARG A 170 -17.98 24.29 25.27
CA ARG A 170 -17.99 23.64 26.60
C ARG A 170 -17.36 22.27 26.60
N GLY A 171 -16.77 21.87 25.48
CA GLY A 171 -16.14 20.56 25.31
C GLY A 171 -17.12 19.39 25.19
N ARG A 172 -18.37 19.63 24.80
CA ARG A 172 -19.36 18.58 24.54
C ARG A 172 -19.26 18.14 23.07
N LEU A 173 -19.28 16.85 22.83
CA LEU A 173 -19.31 16.28 21.49
C LEU A 173 -20.77 16.20 20.99
N TRP A 174 -21.03 16.82 19.87
CA TRP A 174 -22.28 16.72 19.12
C TRP A 174 -22.05 15.76 17.96
N VAL A 175 -22.94 14.78 17.82
CA VAL A 175 -22.83 13.76 16.76
C VAL A 175 -24.13 13.77 15.96
N VAL A 176 -23.99 13.71 14.64
CA VAL A 176 -25.09 13.50 13.71
C VAL A 176 -25.01 12.05 13.23
N GLU A 177 -26.11 11.34 13.38
CA GLU A 177 -26.22 9.93 13.01
C GLU A 177 -27.18 9.78 11.83
N SER A 178 -26.90 8.77 10.98
CA SER A 178 -27.83 8.31 9.94
C SER A 178 -28.50 7.04 10.43
N VAL A 179 -29.74 7.10 10.79
CA VAL A 179 -30.60 5.98 11.21
C VAL A 179 -31.55 5.58 10.10
#